data_74809ce23263f044ea6f3c0370a0e5ee
#
_entry.id   74809ce23263f044ea6f3c0370a0e5ee
#
_cell.length_a   1.000
_cell.length_b   1.000
_cell.length_c   1.000
_cell.angle_alpha   90.00
_cell.angle_beta   90.00
_cell.angle_gamma   90.00
#
_symmetry.space_group_name_H-M   'P 1'
#
loop_
_entity.id
_entity.type
_entity.pdbx_description
1 polymer ?
#
loop_
_entity_poly.entity_id
_entity_poly.type
_entity_poly.pdbx_seq_one_letter_code
_entity_poly.pdbx_strand_id
1 'polypeptide(L)'
;DIYRPESGACRTLPHLAGTIIEDGCLLLAGAVLAAGDTRPTVLGKGSMIGLVGDVGHNCRIGEETLISGKSSISGHCQVGNHTYVAPMSVTTNRISVGDHAYLGIGAVAIKDVPEGEKQFGNPARKVPEFKKK
;
A
#
# COMPACT_ATOMS: atom_id res chain seq x y z
N ASP A 1 -3.95 1.76 14.63
CA ASP A 1 -3.36 3.09 14.89
C ASP A 1 -2.64 3.14 16.24
N ILE A 2 -1.59 3.92 16.29
CA ILE A 2 -0.86 4.19 17.51
C ILE A 2 -1.36 5.53 18.05
N TYR A 3 -1.82 5.53 19.28
CA TYR A 3 -2.24 6.72 20.00
C TYR A 3 -1.18 7.11 21.01
N ARG A 4 -0.74 8.37 20.97
CA ARG A 4 0.13 8.96 21.98
C ARG A 4 -0.67 9.98 22.78
N PRO A 5 -1.07 9.67 24.01
CA PRO A 5 -1.70 10.66 24.87
C PRO A 5 -0.69 11.78 25.22
N GLU A 6 -1.19 12.94 25.63
CA GLU A 6 -0.34 14.07 26.06
C GLU A 6 0.64 13.70 27.19
N SER A 7 0.25 12.72 28.00
CA SER A 7 1.12 12.14 29.02
C SER A 7 1.00 10.62 29.03
N GLY A 8 2.13 9.91 29.12
CA GLY A 8 2.18 8.46 29.28
C GLY A 8 2.68 7.69 28.06
N ALA A 9 2.56 6.36 28.12
CA ALA A 9 3.04 5.45 27.11
C ALA A 9 2.18 5.46 25.84
N CYS A 10 2.78 5.19 24.67
CA CYS A 10 2.04 4.93 23.45
C CYS A 10 1.08 3.75 23.65
N ARG A 11 -0.10 3.84 23.07
CA ARG A 11 -1.11 2.78 23.09
C ARG A 11 -1.56 2.47 21.68
N THR A 12 -1.99 1.24 21.46
CA THR A 12 -2.64 0.83 20.20
C THR A 12 -4.15 0.86 20.38
N LEU A 13 -4.86 1.24 19.32
CA LEU A 13 -6.29 1.03 19.23
C LEU A 13 -6.58 -0.44 18.89
N PRO A 14 -7.67 -1.02 19.42
CA PRO A 14 -8.09 -2.35 19.00
C PRO A 14 -8.41 -2.41 17.51
N HIS A 15 -7.90 -3.41 16.82
CA HIS A 15 -8.18 -3.69 15.41
C HIS A 15 -9.16 -4.87 15.35
N LEU A 16 -10.45 -4.58 15.29
CA LEU A 16 -11.51 -5.57 15.47
C LEU A 16 -12.15 -6.05 14.16
N ALA A 17 -11.89 -5.36 13.05
CA ALA A 17 -12.55 -5.67 11.78
C ALA A 17 -11.83 -6.75 10.94
N GLY A 18 -10.61 -7.12 11.29
CA GLY A 18 -9.89 -8.21 10.64
C GLY A 18 -9.35 -7.89 9.25
N THR A 19 -9.09 -8.95 8.48
CA THR A 19 -8.60 -8.92 7.09
C THR A 19 -9.44 -9.80 6.20
N ILE A 20 -9.53 -9.43 4.92
CA ILE A 20 -10.11 -10.26 3.85
C ILE A 20 -9.01 -10.47 2.81
N ILE A 21 -8.70 -11.72 2.53
CA ILE A 21 -7.77 -12.12 1.47
C ILE A 21 -8.58 -12.89 0.44
N GLU A 22 -8.69 -12.33 -0.75
CA GLU A 22 -9.47 -12.93 -1.83
C GLU A 22 -8.69 -14.05 -2.53
N ASP A 23 -9.34 -14.75 -3.45
CA ASP A 23 -8.79 -15.91 -4.11
C ASP A 23 -7.51 -15.60 -4.91
N GLY A 24 -6.59 -16.56 -4.92
CA GLY A 24 -5.37 -16.49 -5.73
C GLY A 24 -4.32 -15.49 -5.24
N CYS A 25 -4.50 -14.92 -4.04
CA CYS A 25 -3.50 -14.03 -3.46
C CYS A 25 -2.25 -14.78 -3.00
N LEU A 26 -1.11 -14.10 -3.05
CA LEU A 26 0.17 -14.59 -2.56
C LEU A 26 0.74 -13.64 -1.49
N LEU A 27 1.05 -14.17 -0.33
CA LEU A 27 1.78 -13.47 0.73
C LEU A 27 3.12 -14.18 0.92
N LEU A 28 4.20 -13.50 0.57
CA LEU A 28 5.54 -14.08 0.69
C LEU A 28 6.08 -13.95 2.12
N ALA A 29 7.21 -14.60 2.39
CA ALA A 29 7.77 -14.66 3.73
C ALA A 29 7.92 -13.28 4.38
N GLY A 30 7.41 -13.14 5.59
CA GLY A 30 7.43 -11.89 6.35
C GLY A 30 6.47 -10.81 5.86
N ALA A 31 5.60 -11.12 4.89
CA ALA A 31 4.55 -10.18 4.48
C ALA A 31 3.57 -9.93 5.64
N VAL A 32 3.14 -8.69 5.79
CA VAL A 32 2.19 -8.28 6.82
C VAL A 32 0.97 -7.65 6.16
N LEU A 33 -0.20 -8.10 6.58
CA LEU A 33 -1.49 -7.47 6.25
C LEU A 33 -2.17 -7.12 7.58
N ALA A 34 -2.10 -5.87 7.97
CA ALA A 34 -2.62 -5.44 9.27
C ALA A 34 -4.15 -5.49 9.29
N ALA A 35 -4.70 -6.02 10.38
CA ALA A 35 -6.15 -6.03 10.58
C ALA A 35 -6.72 -4.62 10.59
N GLY A 36 -7.91 -4.46 10.06
CA GLY A 36 -8.63 -3.20 10.12
C GLY A 36 -9.19 -2.90 11.52
N ASP A 37 -9.33 -1.65 11.86
CA ASP A 37 -9.96 -1.20 13.11
C ASP A 37 -11.49 -1.18 13.00
N THR A 38 -12.04 -0.43 12.05
CA THR A 38 -13.48 -0.22 11.85
C THR A 38 -14.04 -0.89 10.59
N ARG A 39 -13.19 -1.23 9.65
CA ARG A 39 -13.52 -1.97 8.44
C ARG A 39 -12.37 -2.91 8.08
N PRO A 40 -12.62 -4.06 7.45
CA PRO A 40 -11.55 -4.99 7.10
C PRO A 40 -10.48 -4.34 6.20
N THR A 41 -9.23 -4.74 6.39
CA THR A 41 -8.20 -4.56 5.36
C THR A 41 -8.41 -5.63 4.29
N VAL A 42 -8.39 -5.26 3.03
CA VAL A 42 -8.73 -6.15 1.92
C VAL A 42 -7.54 -6.28 0.98
N LEU A 43 -7.19 -7.52 0.64
CA LEU A 43 -6.29 -7.86 -0.45
C LEU A 43 -7.09 -8.48 -1.58
N GLY A 44 -7.22 -7.76 -2.70
CA GLY A 44 -8.03 -8.15 -3.85
C GLY A 44 -7.47 -9.33 -4.61
N LYS A 45 -8.34 -10.01 -5.34
CA LYS A 45 -8.09 -11.25 -6.05
C LYS A 45 -6.80 -11.22 -6.88
N GLY A 46 -6.00 -12.27 -6.79
CA GLY A 46 -4.78 -12.45 -7.58
C GLY A 46 -3.64 -11.49 -7.23
N SER A 47 -3.77 -10.71 -6.15
CA SER A 47 -2.75 -9.77 -5.74
C SER A 47 -1.65 -10.40 -4.89
N MET A 48 -0.51 -9.74 -4.80
CA MET A 48 0.64 -10.26 -4.06
C MET A 48 1.24 -9.22 -3.14
N ILE A 49 1.64 -9.66 -1.94
CA ILE A 49 2.53 -8.92 -1.05
C ILE A 49 3.88 -9.64 -1.03
N GLY A 50 4.92 -8.95 -1.49
CA GLY A 50 6.27 -9.48 -1.58
C GLY A 50 6.95 -9.68 -0.23
N LEU A 51 8.20 -10.16 -0.27
CA LEU A 51 9.00 -10.45 0.93
C LEU A 51 9.08 -9.24 1.86
N VAL A 52 8.67 -9.42 3.12
CA VAL A 52 8.73 -8.36 4.15
C VAL A 52 8.00 -7.08 3.73
N GLY A 53 7.06 -7.18 2.80
CA GLY A 53 6.17 -6.06 2.45
C GLY A 53 5.06 -5.91 3.49
N ASP A 54 4.58 -4.70 3.72
CA ASP A 54 3.48 -4.49 4.64
C ASP A 54 2.36 -3.62 4.07
N VAL A 55 1.15 -3.99 4.44
CA VAL A 55 -0.07 -3.24 4.15
C VAL A 55 -0.73 -2.88 5.46
N GLY A 56 -0.86 -1.60 5.71
CA GLY A 56 -1.43 -1.04 6.93
C GLY A 56 -2.94 -1.30 7.05
N HIS A 57 -3.45 -1.02 8.24
CA HIS A 57 -4.85 -1.24 8.60
C HIS A 57 -5.82 -0.42 7.71
N ASN A 58 -7.03 -0.93 7.52
CA ASN A 58 -8.09 -0.30 6.73
C ASN A 58 -7.75 -0.03 5.25
N CYS A 59 -6.69 -0.62 4.74
CA CYS A 59 -6.33 -0.51 3.34
C CYS A 59 -7.24 -1.37 2.46
N ARG A 60 -7.39 -0.96 1.22
CA ARG A 60 -8.01 -1.76 0.18
C ARG A 60 -7.06 -1.85 -1.01
N ILE A 61 -6.58 -3.05 -1.25
CA ILE A 61 -5.74 -3.37 -2.41
C ILE A 61 -6.63 -4.00 -3.46
N GLY A 62 -6.58 -3.48 -4.67
CA GLY A 62 -7.36 -3.98 -5.81
C GLY A 62 -6.88 -5.33 -6.31
N GLU A 63 -7.47 -5.79 -7.41
CA GLU A 63 -7.15 -7.07 -8.03
C GLU A 63 -5.84 -7.02 -8.81
N GLU A 64 -5.16 -8.17 -8.92
CA GLU A 64 -3.93 -8.35 -9.70
C GLU A 64 -2.88 -7.26 -9.46
N THR A 65 -2.79 -6.79 -8.23
CA THR A 65 -1.87 -5.74 -7.80
C THR A 65 -0.67 -6.32 -7.08
N LEU A 66 0.52 -5.83 -7.42
CA LEU A 66 1.76 -6.27 -6.81
C LEU A 66 2.30 -5.20 -5.85
N ILE A 67 2.33 -5.53 -4.58
CA ILE A 67 3.08 -4.80 -3.55
C ILE A 67 4.42 -5.53 -3.38
N SER A 68 5.49 -4.97 -3.91
CA SER A 68 6.80 -5.63 -3.92
C SER A 68 7.45 -5.67 -2.53
N GLY A 69 8.55 -6.41 -2.44
CA GLY A 69 9.23 -6.61 -1.15
C GLY A 69 9.71 -5.34 -0.49
N LYS A 70 9.64 -5.31 0.84
CA LYS A 70 10.04 -4.19 1.70
C LYS A 70 9.31 -2.88 1.40
N SER A 71 8.18 -2.94 0.68
CA SER A 71 7.30 -1.78 0.49
C SER A 71 6.36 -1.64 1.67
N SER A 72 5.94 -0.42 1.96
CA SER A 72 5.00 -0.14 3.04
C SER A 72 3.83 0.71 2.53
N ILE A 73 2.64 0.15 2.57
CA ILE A 73 1.40 0.86 2.31
C ILE A 73 0.81 1.30 3.64
N SER A 74 0.87 2.58 3.92
CA SER A 74 0.37 3.12 5.19
C SER A 74 -1.14 2.98 5.32
N GLY A 75 -1.65 3.12 6.54
CA GLY A 75 -3.07 2.88 6.85
C GLY A 75 -4.07 3.72 6.05
N HIS A 76 -5.26 3.17 5.84
CA HIS A 76 -6.38 3.78 5.12
C HIS A 76 -6.12 4.10 3.64
N CYS A 77 -5.09 3.56 3.03
CA CYS A 77 -4.83 3.74 1.61
C CYS A 77 -5.74 2.87 0.75
N GLN A 78 -5.99 3.35 -0.47
CA GLN A 78 -6.64 2.59 -1.52
C GLN A 78 -5.68 2.43 -2.69
N VAL A 79 -5.37 1.20 -3.05
CA VAL A 79 -4.53 0.88 -4.19
C VAL A 79 -5.39 0.18 -5.22
N GLY A 80 -5.41 0.70 -6.43
CA GLY A 80 -6.26 0.22 -7.51
C GLY A 80 -5.84 -1.14 -8.07
N ASN A 81 -6.53 -1.54 -9.13
CA ASN A 81 -6.29 -2.80 -9.82
C ASN A 81 -5.05 -2.71 -10.72
N HIS A 82 -4.40 -3.84 -10.97
CA HIS A 82 -3.24 -3.93 -11.88
C HIS A 82 -2.13 -2.91 -11.59
N THR A 83 -2.00 -2.52 -10.33
CA THR A 83 -1.02 -1.53 -9.87
C THR A 83 0.27 -2.22 -9.48
N TYR A 84 1.39 -1.56 -9.73
CA TYR A 84 2.69 -2.04 -9.33
C TYR A 84 3.36 -1.07 -8.35
N VAL A 85 3.59 -1.53 -7.14
CA VAL A 85 4.36 -0.83 -6.11
C VAL A 85 5.72 -1.50 -6.02
N ALA A 86 6.75 -0.84 -6.57
CA ALA A 86 8.10 -1.39 -6.67
C ALA A 86 8.76 -1.52 -5.28
N PRO A 87 9.86 -2.30 -5.16
CA PRO A 87 10.51 -2.54 -3.88
C PRO A 87 10.88 -1.26 -3.14
N MET A 88 10.77 -1.31 -1.81
CA MET A 88 11.13 -0.22 -0.90
C MET A 88 10.32 1.09 -1.09
N SER A 89 9.19 1.04 -1.80
CA SER A 89 8.30 2.18 -1.93
C SER A 89 7.43 2.35 -0.68
N VAL A 90 7.07 3.58 -0.38
CA VAL A 90 6.28 3.91 0.80
C VAL A 90 5.15 4.88 0.42
N THR A 91 3.98 4.69 1.00
CA THR A 91 2.89 5.67 0.92
C THR A 91 2.67 6.36 2.26
N THR A 92 2.24 7.61 2.24
CA THR A 92 1.64 8.21 3.44
C THR A 92 0.22 7.68 3.65
N ASN A 93 -0.35 7.91 4.84
CA ASN A 93 -1.72 7.50 5.16
C ASN A 93 -2.77 8.17 4.25
N ARG A 94 -3.87 7.47 4.00
CA ARG A 94 -5.10 8.01 3.41
C ARG A 94 -4.96 8.53 1.99
N ILE A 95 -4.00 8.04 1.21
CA ILE A 95 -3.91 8.36 -0.21
C ILE A 95 -4.48 7.24 -1.07
N SER A 96 -4.80 7.60 -2.31
CA SER A 96 -5.20 6.67 -3.35
C SER A 96 -4.09 6.51 -4.38
N VAL A 97 -3.83 5.28 -4.78
CA VAL A 97 -2.98 4.93 -5.92
C VAL A 97 -3.90 4.31 -6.96
N GLY A 98 -4.05 4.96 -8.12
CA GLY A 98 -5.03 4.58 -9.12
C GLY A 98 -4.72 3.27 -9.84
N ASP A 99 -5.71 2.77 -10.58
CA ASP A 99 -5.54 1.56 -11.42
C ASP A 99 -4.37 1.74 -12.39
N HIS A 100 -3.66 0.66 -12.68
CA HIS A 100 -2.52 0.65 -13.60
C HIS A 100 -1.39 1.64 -13.24
N ALA A 101 -1.39 2.21 -12.05
CA ALA A 101 -0.32 3.10 -11.60
C ALA A 101 0.96 2.33 -11.29
N TYR A 102 2.07 3.04 -11.31
CA TYR A 102 3.39 2.49 -11.04
C TYR A 102 4.15 3.38 -10.06
N LEU A 103 4.48 2.87 -8.88
CA LEU A 103 5.41 3.50 -7.96
C LEU A 103 6.79 2.87 -8.14
N GLY A 104 7.78 3.68 -8.51
CA GLY A 104 9.14 3.24 -8.75
C GLY A 104 9.88 2.83 -7.47
N ILE A 105 11.02 2.16 -7.63
CA ILE A 105 11.85 1.69 -6.51
C ILE A 105 12.17 2.86 -5.57
N GLY A 106 11.92 2.65 -4.28
CA GLY A 106 12.21 3.63 -3.23
C GLY A 106 11.36 4.90 -3.30
N ALA A 107 10.29 4.92 -4.10
CA ALA A 107 9.42 6.09 -4.17
C ALA A 107 8.66 6.34 -2.87
N VAL A 108 8.53 7.59 -2.49
CA VAL A 108 7.75 8.03 -1.31
C VAL A 108 6.55 8.84 -1.78
N ALA A 109 5.40 8.19 -1.90
CA ALA A 109 4.15 8.82 -2.32
C ALA A 109 3.48 9.53 -1.14
N ILE A 110 3.42 10.85 -1.20
CA ILE A 110 2.81 11.72 -0.17
C ILE A 110 1.48 12.34 -0.63
N LYS A 111 1.06 12.06 -1.85
CA LYS A 111 -0.21 12.51 -2.47
C LYS A 111 -0.77 11.38 -3.31
N ASP A 112 -2.04 11.51 -3.67
CA ASP A 112 -2.69 10.59 -4.58
C ASP A 112 -1.89 10.44 -5.89
N VAL A 113 -1.85 9.20 -6.38
CA VAL A 113 -1.23 8.84 -7.64
C VAL A 113 -2.34 8.54 -8.64
N PRO A 114 -2.53 9.35 -9.69
CA PRO A 114 -3.56 9.12 -10.68
C PRO A 114 -3.44 7.78 -11.41
N GLU A 115 -4.56 7.31 -11.96
CA GLU A 115 -4.62 6.11 -12.81
C GLU A 115 -3.59 6.17 -13.93
N GLY A 116 -2.89 5.06 -14.14
CA GLY A 116 -1.88 4.88 -15.19
C GLY A 116 -0.61 5.72 -15.01
N GLU A 117 -0.52 6.50 -13.95
CA GLU A 117 0.64 7.38 -13.76
C GLU A 117 1.83 6.62 -13.18
N LYS A 118 3.03 6.97 -13.66
CA LYS A 118 4.30 6.49 -13.12
C LYS A 118 4.95 7.58 -12.29
N GLN A 119 5.25 7.28 -11.04
CA GLN A 119 5.92 8.22 -10.13
C GLN A 119 7.19 7.60 -9.55
N PHE A 120 8.23 8.43 -9.38
CA PHE A 120 9.51 8.06 -8.80
C PHE A 120 9.99 9.15 -7.83
N GLY A 121 10.87 8.76 -6.94
CA GLY A 121 11.62 9.67 -6.08
C GLY A 121 10.98 9.92 -4.72
N ASN A 122 11.63 10.81 -3.98
CA ASN A 122 11.20 11.25 -2.64
C ASN A 122 11.22 12.79 -2.55
N PRO A 123 10.05 13.46 -2.47
CA PRO A 123 8.72 12.88 -2.65
C PRO A 123 8.50 12.42 -4.10
N ALA A 124 7.64 11.40 -4.27
CA ALA A 124 7.36 10.83 -5.59
C ALA A 124 6.74 11.87 -6.53
N ARG A 125 7.21 11.85 -7.78
CA ARG A 125 6.77 12.76 -8.84
C ARG A 125 6.55 11.96 -10.11
N LYS A 126 5.61 12.43 -10.93
CA LYS A 126 5.38 11.89 -12.26
C LYS A 126 6.67 11.94 -13.10
N VAL A 127 6.96 10.83 -13.77
CA VAL A 127 8.06 10.77 -14.74
C VAL A 127 7.49 11.12 -16.11
N PRO A 128 8.12 12.04 -16.85
CA PRO A 128 7.75 12.32 -18.22
C PRO A 128 7.85 11.04 -19.07
N GLU A 129 6.90 10.83 -19.98
CA GLU A 129 7.00 9.76 -20.95
C GLU A 129 8.27 9.95 -21.78
N PHE A 130 9.15 8.96 -21.76
CA PHE A 130 10.27 8.94 -22.68
C PHE A 130 9.71 8.73 -24.09
N LYS A 131 9.76 9.77 -24.94
CA LYS A 131 9.50 9.59 -26.36
C LYS A 131 10.55 8.60 -26.87
N LYS A 132 10.11 7.43 -27.30
CA LYS A 132 11.00 6.51 -28.05
C LYS A 132 11.49 7.31 -29.26
N LYS A 133 12.80 7.51 -29.33
CA LYS A 133 13.46 8.00 -30.56
C LYS A 133 13.39 6.93 -31.63
#